data_a160b2bd4ba841870814478f4518e29e
#
_entry.id   a160b2bd4ba841870814478f4518e29e
#
_cell.length_a   1.000
_cell.length_b   1.000
_cell.length_c   1.000
_cell.angle_alpha   90.00
_cell.angle_beta   90.00
_cell.angle_gamma   90.00
#
_symmetry.space_group_name_H-M   'P 1'
#
loop_
_entity.id
_entity.type
_entity.pdbx_description
1 polymer ?
#
loop_
_entity_poly.entity_id
_entity_poly.type
_entity_poly.pdbx_seq_one_letter_code
_entity_poly.pdbx_strand_id
1 'polypeptide(L)'
;LTKCTAVTATQLVTLIVATTAVYSSQQSLIKWTASLGAASSQVLVALGVLVVVAVFFVLLSPLAYTHTKYILENGSKYASCFGKPYSFGMKNCGYIILSVIVALLELVLSIFLFSIPFIVCHFSSFADFLGTLDGDTSGLPSYFNMLVFGTNIVFCFLTYYVVYSIFLLFCFVYGNIEAKRIGTAKDQSPQDAAKDE
;
A
#
# COMPACT_ATOMS: atom_id res chain seq x y z
N LEU A 1 -19.52 -2.54 8.85
CA LEU A 1 -19.06 -1.14 8.65
C LEU A 1 -18.04 -0.73 9.72
N THR A 2 -18.31 -0.93 11.00
CA THR A 2 -17.44 -0.53 12.12
C THR A 2 -16.03 -1.13 12.08
N LYS A 3 -15.86 -2.36 11.60
CA LYS A 3 -14.53 -2.98 11.45
C LYS A 3 -13.67 -2.29 10.38
N CYS A 4 -14.26 -1.98 9.24
CA CYS A 4 -13.54 -1.29 8.16
C CYS A 4 -13.14 0.13 8.59
N THR A 5 -14.02 0.87 9.30
CA THR A 5 -13.68 2.23 9.77
C THR A 5 -12.53 2.23 10.78
N ALA A 6 -12.45 1.24 11.68
CA ALA A 6 -11.34 1.11 12.62
C ALA A 6 -10.01 0.84 11.89
N VAL A 7 -10.02 -0.04 10.88
CA VAL A 7 -8.85 -0.34 10.06
C VAL A 7 -8.41 0.88 9.25
N THR A 8 -9.34 1.56 8.56
CA THR A 8 -9.00 2.77 7.79
C THR A 8 -8.48 3.90 8.67
N ALA A 9 -9.05 4.11 9.85
CA ALA A 9 -8.57 5.11 10.79
C ALA A 9 -7.13 4.83 11.25
N THR A 10 -6.80 3.58 11.59
CA THR A 10 -5.42 3.22 11.95
C THR A 10 -4.45 3.30 10.79
N GLN A 11 -4.85 2.92 9.58
CA GLN A 11 -4.02 3.09 8.39
C GLN A 11 -3.71 4.56 8.13
N LEU A 12 -4.70 5.45 8.31
CA LEU A 12 -4.52 6.89 8.16
C LEU A 12 -3.58 7.45 9.23
N VAL A 13 -3.73 7.04 10.49
CA VAL A 13 -2.82 7.44 11.58
C VAL A 13 -1.40 6.93 11.34
N THR A 14 -1.23 5.66 10.94
CA THR A 14 0.10 5.10 10.63
C THR A 14 0.75 5.81 9.45
N LEU A 15 -0.01 6.18 8.41
CA LEU A 15 0.48 6.95 7.27
C LEU A 15 0.96 8.34 7.71
N ILE A 16 0.18 9.04 8.52
CA ILE A 16 0.57 10.36 9.06
C ILE A 16 1.85 10.25 9.90
N VAL A 17 1.93 9.27 10.80
CA VAL A 17 3.12 9.06 11.63
C VAL A 17 4.34 8.71 10.77
N ALA A 18 4.19 7.82 9.78
CA ALA A 18 5.28 7.46 8.89
C ALA A 18 5.77 8.66 8.06
N THR A 19 4.86 9.44 7.47
CA THR A 19 5.23 10.63 6.68
C THR A 19 5.89 11.71 7.52
N THR A 20 5.40 11.98 8.73
CA THR A 20 6.04 12.94 9.65
C THR A 20 7.41 12.47 10.12
N ALA A 21 7.59 11.17 10.38
CA ALA A 21 8.89 10.60 10.74
C ALA A 21 9.90 10.68 9.59
N VAL A 22 9.50 10.36 8.37
CA VAL A 22 10.35 10.48 7.17
C VAL A 22 10.74 11.96 6.96
N TYR A 23 9.77 12.88 7.04
CA TYR A 23 10.04 14.32 6.89
C TYR A 23 11.00 14.85 7.95
N SER A 24 10.80 14.50 9.22
CA SER A 24 11.67 14.93 10.32
C SER A 24 13.09 14.36 10.21
N SER A 25 13.22 13.10 9.78
CA SER A 25 14.52 12.46 9.54
C SER A 25 15.25 13.13 8.38
N GLN A 26 14.55 13.49 7.31
CA GLN A 26 15.12 14.22 6.17
C GLN A 26 15.67 15.57 6.60
N GLN A 27 14.91 16.35 7.39
CA GLN A 27 15.36 17.64 7.91
C GLN A 27 16.60 17.51 8.81
N SER A 28 16.65 16.49 9.64
CA SER A 28 17.80 16.20 10.51
C SER A 28 19.04 15.82 9.71
N LEU A 29 18.89 14.98 8.69
CA LEU A 29 19.96 14.56 7.79
C LEU A 29 20.51 15.74 6.98
N ILE A 30 19.66 16.63 6.46
CA ILE A 30 20.06 17.83 5.73
C ILE A 30 20.92 18.72 6.64
N LYS A 31 20.52 18.96 7.89
CA LYS A 31 21.29 19.75 8.85
C LYS A 31 22.64 19.12 9.17
N TRP A 32 22.66 17.80 9.36
CA TRP A 32 23.89 17.07 9.68
C TRP A 32 24.87 17.04 8.51
N THR A 33 24.38 16.95 7.27
CA THR A 33 25.22 16.90 6.06
C THR A 33 25.55 18.27 5.47
N ALA A 34 25.05 19.36 6.05
CA ALA A 34 25.25 20.71 5.52
C ALA A 34 26.75 21.14 5.41
N SER A 35 27.63 20.51 6.20
CA SER A 35 29.09 20.76 6.16
C SER A 35 29.79 19.98 5.01
N LEU A 36 29.11 19.03 4.37
CA LEU A 36 29.66 18.25 3.28
C LEU A 36 29.37 18.94 1.94
N GLY A 37 30.19 18.67 0.92
CA GLY A 37 29.95 19.22 -0.43
C GLY A 37 28.54 18.87 -0.95
N ALA A 38 27.94 19.76 -1.75
CA ALA A 38 26.53 19.67 -2.15
C ALA A 38 26.12 18.30 -2.76
N ALA A 39 26.96 17.70 -3.58
CA ALA A 39 26.67 16.42 -4.22
C ALA A 39 26.71 15.24 -3.22
N SER A 40 27.71 15.21 -2.33
CA SER A 40 27.85 14.17 -1.31
C SER A 40 26.76 14.25 -0.25
N SER A 41 26.33 15.46 0.12
CA SER A 41 25.23 15.65 1.07
C SER A 41 23.90 15.13 0.55
N GLN A 42 23.58 15.37 -0.73
CA GLN A 42 22.35 14.88 -1.36
C GLN A 42 22.29 13.35 -1.39
N VAL A 43 23.39 12.68 -1.74
CA VAL A 43 23.46 11.21 -1.76
C VAL A 43 23.26 10.63 -0.36
N LEU A 44 23.92 11.19 0.67
CA LEU A 44 23.78 10.73 2.04
C LEU A 44 22.36 10.92 2.59
N VAL A 45 21.74 12.06 2.28
CA VAL A 45 20.34 12.31 2.66
C VAL A 45 19.42 11.30 1.98
N ALA A 46 19.58 11.04 0.69
CA ALA A 46 18.77 10.07 -0.06
C ALA A 46 18.91 8.65 0.52
N LEU A 47 20.14 8.22 0.81
CA LEU A 47 20.39 6.92 1.45
C LEU A 47 19.78 6.83 2.85
N GLY A 48 19.93 7.87 3.67
CA GLY A 48 19.35 7.92 5.02
C GLY A 48 17.82 7.84 5.00
N VAL A 49 17.17 8.59 4.11
CA VAL A 49 15.71 8.53 3.92
C VAL A 49 15.28 7.14 3.46
N LEU A 50 16.01 6.53 2.51
CA LEU A 50 15.72 5.18 2.04
C LEU A 50 15.78 4.15 3.17
N VAL A 51 16.78 4.23 4.05
CA VAL A 51 16.89 3.36 5.24
C VAL A 51 15.70 3.55 6.18
N VAL A 52 15.32 4.80 6.48
CA VAL A 52 14.16 5.10 7.33
C VAL A 52 12.88 4.52 6.72
N VAL A 53 12.65 4.72 5.43
CA VAL A 53 11.49 4.16 4.71
C VAL A 53 11.49 2.63 4.77
N ALA A 54 12.64 1.99 4.54
CA ALA A 54 12.76 0.53 4.62
C ALA A 54 12.43 -0.01 6.02
N VAL A 55 12.91 0.65 7.07
CA VAL A 55 12.61 0.27 8.48
C VAL A 55 11.10 0.39 8.74
N PHE A 56 10.49 1.51 8.35
CA PHE A 56 9.03 1.67 8.48
C PHE A 56 8.26 0.62 7.69
N PHE A 57 8.70 0.31 6.48
CA PHE A 57 8.07 -0.73 5.65
C PHE A 57 8.08 -2.11 6.34
N VAL A 58 9.22 -2.49 6.93
CA VAL A 58 9.33 -3.74 7.70
C VAL A 58 8.45 -3.72 8.95
N LEU A 59 8.44 -2.63 9.70
CA LEU A 59 7.63 -2.50 10.92
C LEU A 59 6.13 -2.45 10.63
N LEU A 60 5.71 -1.88 9.51
CA LEU A 60 4.29 -1.77 9.14
C LEU A 60 3.76 -3.02 8.43
N SER A 61 4.64 -3.84 7.82
CA SER A 61 4.21 -5.03 7.08
C SER A 61 3.35 -6.01 7.90
N PRO A 62 3.61 -6.29 9.20
CA PRO A 62 2.76 -7.17 10.01
C PRO A 62 1.35 -6.64 10.22
N LEU A 63 1.13 -5.32 10.06
CA LEU A 63 -0.21 -4.74 10.14
C LEU A 63 -1.15 -5.26 9.06
N ALA A 64 -0.62 -5.59 7.87
CA ALA A 64 -1.42 -6.20 6.81
C ALA A 64 -2.05 -7.52 7.28
N TYR A 65 -1.28 -8.38 7.95
CA TYR A 65 -1.79 -9.61 8.56
C TYR A 65 -2.80 -9.35 9.67
N THR A 66 -2.49 -8.43 10.61
CA THR A 66 -3.37 -8.13 11.74
C THR A 66 -4.69 -7.52 11.31
N HIS A 67 -4.68 -6.63 10.31
CA HIS A 67 -5.88 -6.03 9.75
C HIS A 67 -6.75 -7.07 9.04
N THR A 68 -6.14 -7.92 8.21
CA THR A 68 -6.87 -9.01 7.52
C THR A 68 -7.50 -9.97 8.53
N LYS A 69 -6.75 -10.36 9.57
CA LYS A 69 -7.26 -11.18 10.68
C LYS A 69 -8.47 -10.53 11.35
N TYR A 70 -8.37 -9.25 11.70
CA TYR A 70 -9.47 -8.53 12.34
C TYR A 70 -10.73 -8.46 11.48
N ILE A 71 -10.58 -8.29 10.17
CA ILE A 71 -11.72 -8.22 9.24
C ILE A 71 -12.39 -9.59 9.10
N LEU A 72 -11.61 -10.66 8.96
CA LEU A 72 -12.11 -12.01 8.68
C LEU A 72 -12.65 -12.73 9.92
N GLU A 73 -12.02 -12.53 11.09
CA GLU A 73 -12.46 -13.21 12.32
C GLU A 73 -13.61 -12.46 13.01
N ASN A 74 -14.75 -13.14 13.19
CA ASN A 74 -15.88 -12.58 13.91
C ASN A 74 -15.61 -12.57 15.43
N GLY A 75 -15.99 -11.47 16.10
CA GLY A 75 -15.88 -11.34 17.56
C GLY A 75 -14.52 -10.89 18.09
N SER A 76 -13.49 -10.71 17.25
CA SER A 76 -12.19 -10.20 17.69
C SER A 76 -12.28 -8.71 18.06
N LYS A 77 -11.69 -8.34 19.23
CA LYS A 77 -11.53 -6.93 19.60
C LYS A 77 -10.31 -6.36 18.85
N TYR A 78 -10.42 -5.13 18.33
CA TYR A 78 -9.34 -4.52 17.56
C TYR A 78 -8.01 -4.45 18.32
N ALA A 79 -8.06 -4.05 19.60
CA ALA A 79 -6.89 -3.97 20.47
C ALA A 79 -6.18 -5.33 20.68
N SER A 80 -6.91 -6.45 20.67
CA SER A 80 -6.32 -7.79 20.83
C SER A 80 -5.51 -8.23 19.59
N CYS A 81 -5.71 -7.59 18.44
CA CYS A 81 -4.99 -7.89 17.22
C CYS A 81 -3.55 -7.35 17.20
N PHE A 82 -3.24 -6.34 18.03
CA PHE A 82 -1.89 -5.74 18.09
C PHE A 82 -0.89 -6.51 18.98
N GLY A 83 -1.33 -7.46 19.80
CA GLY A 83 -0.44 -8.26 20.65
C GLY A 83 0.15 -9.50 19.93
N LYS A 84 -0.35 -10.66 20.30
CA LYS A 84 0.10 -11.96 19.74
C LYS A 84 0.01 -12.03 18.21
N PRO A 85 -1.06 -11.54 17.52
CA PRO A 85 -1.13 -11.57 16.06
C PRO A 85 -0.04 -10.73 15.38
N TYR A 86 0.28 -9.55 15.92
CA TYR A 86 1.37 -8.72 15.39
C TYR A 86 2.73 -9.44 15.51
N SER A 87 3.04 -10.00 16.67
CA SER A 87 4.27 -10.79 16.87
C SER A 87 4.35 -11.99 15.93
N PHE A 88 3.22 -12.64 15.66
CA PHE A 88 3.16 -13.73 14.70
C PHE A 88 3.34 -13.24 13.25
N GLY A 89 2.77 -12.10 12.90
CA GLY A 89 3.02 -11.42 11.63
C GLY A 89 4.51 -11.09 11.44
N MET A 90 5.19 -10.62 12.49
CA MET A 90 6.64 -10.37 12.46
C MET A 90 7.46 -11.63 12.17
N LYS A 91 7.09 -12.79 12.73
CA LYS A 91 7.77 -14.07 12.44
C LYS A 91 7.65 -14.50 10.97
N ASN A 92 6.57 -14.08 10.30
CA ASN A 92 6.29 -14.37 8.89
C ASN A 92 6.49 -13.12 8.00
N CYS A 93 7.25 -12.12 8.47
CA CYS A 93 7.33 -10.82 7.80
C CYS A 93 7.90 -10.93 6.38
N GLY A 94 8.83 -11.83 6.11
CA GLY A 94 9.38 -12.04 4.77
C GLY A 94 8.31 -12.42 3.74
N TYR A 95 7.37 -13.29 4.12
CA TYR A 95 6.27 -13.69 3.24
C TYR A 95 5.26 -12.54 3.03
N ILE A 96 4.98 -11.78 4.10
CA ILE A 96 4.10 -10.61 4.02
C ILE A 96 4.73 -9.51 3.19
N ILE A 97 6.03 -9.22 3.38
CA ILE A 97 6.77 -8.20 2.59
C ILE A 97 6.76 -8.57 1.10
N LEU A 98 7.03 -9.83 0.76
CA LEU A 98 6.96 -10.28 -0.63
C LEU A 98 5.58 -10.04 -1.22
N SER A 99 4.52 -10.34 -0.47
CA SER A 99 3.14 -10.11 -0.92
C SER A 99 2.80 -8.63 -1.08
N VAL A 100 3.32 -7.76 -0.20
CA VAL A 100 3.19 -6.30 -0.34
C VAL A 100 3.93 -5.80 -1.58
N ILE A 101 5.13 -6.32 -1.87
CA ILE A 101 5.87 -5.97 -3.09
C ILE A 101 5.09 -6.36 -4.34
N VAL A 102 4.51 -7.57 -4.37
CA VAL A 102 3.66 -8.03 -5.48
C VAL A 102 2.43 -7.14 -5.64
N ALA A 103 1.75 -6.79 -4.54
CA ALA A 103 0.61 -5.88 -4.55
C ALA A 103 0.97 -4.49 -5.07
N LEU A 104 2.12 -3.95 -4.67
CA LEU A 104 2.62 -2.66 -5.17
C LEU A 104 2.95 -2.73 -6.67
N LEU A 105 3.56 -3.81 -7.13
CA LEU A 105 3.86 -4.02 -8.54
C LEU A 105 2.58 -4.09 -9.37
N GLU A 106 1.57 -4.85 -8.91
CA GLU A 106 0.24 -4.93 -9.53
C GLU A 106 -0.41 -3.54 -9.61
N LEU A 107 -0.38 -2.78 -8.51
CA LEU A 107 -0.94 -1.43 -8.44
C LEU A 107 -0.26 -0.49 -9.44
N VAL A 108 1.08 -0.43 -9.45
CA VAL A 108 1.83 0.47 -10.33
C VAL A 108 1.60 0.10 -11.80
N LEU A 109 1.66 -1.19 -12.14
CA LEU A 109 1.43 -1.65 -13.52
C LEU A 109 0.01 -1.33 -13.98
N SER A 110 -0.98 -1.57 -13.12
CA SER A 110 -2.38 -1.29 -13.43
C SER A 110 -2.65 0.21 -13.61
N ILE A 111 -2.14 1.06 -12.71
CA ILE A 111 -2.26 2.51 -12.86
C ILE A 111 -1.60 2.96 -14.17
N PHE A 112 -0.41 2.47 -14.48
CA PHE A 112 0.28 2.81 -15.71
C PHE A 112 -0.58 2.46 -16.94
N LEU A 113 -1.09 1.24 -17.03
CA LEU A 113 -1.90 0.78 -18.16
C LEU A 113 -3.22 1.54 -18.27
N PHE A 114 -3.92 1.76 -17.14
CA PHE A 114 -5.24 2.39 -17.16
C PHE A 114 -5.17 3.90 -17.31
N SER A 115 -4.06 4.54 -16.97
CA SER A 115 -3.88 5.98 -17.11
C SER A 115 -3.68 6.41 -18.57
N ILE A 116 -3.28 5.53 -19.49
CA ILE A 116 -3.02 5.89 -20.89
C ILE A 116 -4.25 6.55 -21.54
N PRO A 117 -5.44 5.92 -21.60
CA PRO A 117 -6.61 6.56 -22.23
C PRO A 117 -7.06 7.81 -21.45
N PHE A 118 -6.92 7.82 -20.14
CA PHE A 118 -7.22 8.97 -19.30
C PHE A 118 -6.31 10.16 -19.65
N ILE A 119 -4.98 9.94 -19.72
CA ILE A 119 -4.00 10.98 -20.08
C ILE A 119 -4.26 11.51 -21.48
N VAL A 120 -4.54 10.65 -22.47
CA VAL A 120 -4.83 11.06 -23.86
C VAL A 120 -6.04 11.98 -23.91
N CYS A 121 -7.13 11.64 -23.23
CA CYS A 121 -8.35 12.47 -23.18
C CYS A 121 -8.08 13.84 -22.53
N HIS A 122 -7.37 13.84 -21.39
CA HIS A 122 -7.07 15.10 -20.69
C HIS A 122 -6.07 15.98 -21.43
N PHE A 123 -5.08 15.38 -22.09
CA PHE A 123 -4.15 16.12 -22.95
C PHE A 123 -4.84 16.75 -24.15
N SER A 124 -5.78 16.04 -24.79
CA SER A 124 -6.57 16.59 -25.89
C SER A 124 -7.42 17.79 -25.44
N SER A 125 -8.05 17.70 -24.27
CA SER A 125 -8.80 18.83 -23.69
C SER A 125 -7.89 20.03 -23.37
N PHE A 126 -6.69 19.78 -22.88
CA PHE A 126 -5.72 20.84 -22.59
C PHE A 126 -5.18 21.49 -23.87
N ALA A 127 -4.90 20.71 -24.91
CA ALA A 127 -4.46 21.21 -26.21
C ALA A 127 -5.54 22.10 -26.86
N ASP A 128 -6.81 21.70 -26.80
CA ASP A 128 -7.93 22.48 -27.27
C ASP A 128 -8.07 23.82 -26.53
N PHE A 129 -7.91 23.78 -25.20
CA PHE A 129 -7.90 25.00 -24.39
C PHE A 129 -6.78 25.96 -24.78
N LEU A 130 -5.56 25.46 -25.03
CA LEU A 130 -4.45 26.29 -25.53
C LEU A 130 -4.72 26.83 -26.92
N GLY A 131 -5.27 26.03 -27.84
CA GLY A 131 -5.64 26.45 -29.18
C GLY A 131 -6.67 27.60 -29.15
N THR A 132 -7.67 27.52 -28.26
CA THR A 132 -8.65 28.63 -28.13
C THR A 132 -8.03 29.93 -27.63
N LEU A 133 -6.99 29.84 -26.76
CA LEU A 133 -6.25 31.04 -26.34
C LEU A 133 -5.44 31.68 -27.47
N ASP A 134 -4.95 30.87 -28.42
CA ASP A 134 -4.21 31.29 -29.60
C ASP A 134 -5.16 31.73 -30.77
N GLY A 135 -6.49 31.70 -30.56
CA GLY A 135 -7.48 32.14 -31.54
C GLY A 135 -7.96 31.02 -32.48
N ASP A 136 -7.65 29.77 -32.22
CA ASP A 136 -8.21 28.64 -32.97
C ASP A 136 -9.68 28.42 -32.55
N THR A 137 -10.57 28.48 -33.50
CA THR A 137 -12.01 28.28 -33.31
C THR A 137 -12.48 26.88 -33.67
N SER A 138 -11.59 26.00 -34.11
CA SER A 138 -11.96 24.68 -34.61
C SER A 138 -12.47 23.71 -33.54
N GLY A 139 -12.05 23.87 -32.29
CA GLY A 139 -12.59 23.19 -31.12
C GLY A 139 -12.71 21.66 -31.19
N LEU A 140 -12.79 20.98 -30.05
CA LEU A 140 -13.07 19.54 -29.98
C LEU A 140 -14.52 19.22 -30.37
N PRO A 141 -14.79 18.04 -30.95
CA PRO A 141 -16.17 17.61 -31.25
C PRO A 141 -17.08 17.63 -30.03
N SER A 142 -18.36 17.97 -30.22
CA SER A 142 -19.33 18.10 -29.12
C SER A 142 -19.49 16.83 -28.25
N TYR A 143 -19.21 15.66 -28.80
CA TYR A 143 -19.26 14.39 -28.06
C TYR A 143 -18.01 14.13 -27.18
N PHE A 144 -16.96 14.95 -27.31
CA PHE A 144 -15.70 14.71 -26.62
C PHE A 144 -15.83 14.73 -25.09
N ASN A 145 -16.65 15.63 -24.56
CA ASN A 145 -16.95 15.67 -23.12
C ASN A 145 -17.58 14.37 -22.61
N MET A 146 -18.42 13.73 -23.42
CA MET A 146 -19.01 12.43 -23.10
C MET A 146 -17.96 11.32 -23.11
N LEU A 147 -17.00 11.39 -24.05
CA LEU A 147 -15.85 10.46 -24.10
C LEU A 147 -14.97 10.59 -22.85
N VAL A 148 -14.62 11.81 -22.44
CA VAL A 148 -13.85 12.09 -21.21
C VAL A 148 -14.59 11.55 -19.99
N PHE A 149 -15.88 11.80 -19.87
CA PHE A 149 -16.70 11.30 -18.77
C PHE A 149 -16.74 9.76 -18.74
N GLY A 150 -16.97 9.11 -19.88
CA GLY A 150 -16.95 7.65 -20.00
C GLY A 150 -15.60 7.05 -19.62
N THR A 151 -14.49 7.67 -20.07
CA THR A 151 -13.13 7.24 -19.72
C THR A 151 -12.87 7.34 -18.21
N ASN A 152 -13.34 8.41 -17.57
CA ASN A 152 -13.23 8.58 -16.11
C ASN A 152 -13.99 7.47 -15.35
N ILE A 153 -15.21 7.13 -15.79
CA ILE A 153 -15.99 6.03 -15.17
C ILE A 153 -15.25 4.70 -15.31
N VAL A 154 -14.75 4.39 -16.51
CA VAL A 154 -14.01 3.14 -16.76
C VAL A 154 -12.74 3.10 -15.91
N PHE A 155 -11.99 4.20 -15.84
CA PHE A 155 -10.79 4.30 -15.00
C PHE A 155 -11.10 4.05 -13.52
N CYS A 156 -12.14 4.68 -12.97
CA CYS A 156 -12.59 4.46 -11.59
C CYS A 156 -12.97 2.99 -11.34
N PHE A 157 -13.73 2.39 -12.27
CA PHE A 157 -14.16 0.99 -12.17
C PHE A 157 -12.96 0.03 -12.17
N LEU A 158 -12.02 0.21 -13.09
CA LEU A 158 -10.82 -0.63 -13.18
C LEU A 158 -9.92 -0.46 -11.95
N THR A 159 -9.76 0.77 -11.45
CA THR A 159 -9.00 1.03 -10.22
C THR A 159 -9.64 0.33 -9.02
N TYR A 160 -10.97 0.36 -8.91
CA TYR A 160 -11.68 -0.37 -7.85
C TYR A 160 -11.45 -1.88 -7.94
N TYR A 161 -11.45 -2.44 -9.15
CA TYR A 161 -11.17 -3.86 -9.38
C TYR A 161 -9.75 -4.25 -8.91
N VAL A 162 -8.74 -3.42 -9.19
CA VAL A 162 -7.35 -3.64 -8.72
C VAL A 162 -7.27 -3.62 -7.19
N VAL A 163 -7.92 -2.65 -6.54
CA VAL A 163 -7.96 -2.58 -5.07
C VAL A 163 -8.60 -3.83 -4.48
N TYR A 164 -9.65 -4.35 -5.12
CA TYR A 164 -10.29 -5.59 -4.69
C TYR A 164 -9.39 -6.82 -4.87
N SER A 165 -8.64 -6.90 -5.99
CA SER A 165 -7.65 -7.96 -6.25
C SER A 165 -6.56 -7.97 -5.16
N ILE A 166 -6.02 -6.81 -4.81
CA ILE A 166 -5.03 -6.66 -3.74
C ILE A 166 -5.61 -7.13 -2.38
N PHE A 167 -6.85 -6.78 -2.10
CA PHE A 167 -7.51 -7.26 -0.88
C PHE A 167 -7.61 -8.79 -0.84
N LEU A 168 -8.00 -9.44 -1.95
CA LEU A 168 -8.03 -10.90 -2.07
C LEU A 168 -6.63 -11.51 -1.86
N LEU A 169 -5.59 -10.91 -2.42
CA LEU A 169 -4.21 -11.34 -2.20
C LEU A 169 -3.88 -11.41 -0.71
N PHE A 170 -4.21 -10.38 0.07
CA PHE A 170 -3.98 -10.39 1.52
C PHE A 170 -4.84 -11.42 2.26
N CYS A 171 -6.06 -11.71 1.80
CA CYS A 171 -6.86 -12.81 2.35
C CYS A 171 -6.19 -14.17 2.13
N PHE A 172 -5.61 -14.43 0.96
CA PHE A 172 -4.85 -15.66 0.69
C PHE A 172 -3.58 -15.75 1.53
N VAL A 173 -2.84 -14.65 1.68
CA VAL A 173 -1.66 -14.59 2.54
C VAL A 173 -2.01 -14.93 3.99
N TYR A 174 -3.08 -14.34 4.50
CA TYR A 174 -3.60 -14.64 5.83
C TYR A 174 -3.97 -16.13 5.97
N GLY A 175 -4.72 -16.69 5.03
CA GLY A 175 -5.13 -18.10 5.04
C GLY A 175 -3.93 -19.06 5.04
N ASN A 176 -2.90 -18.80 4.24
CA ASN A 176 -1.69 -19.61 4.20
C ASN A 176 -0.89 -19.55 5.51
N ILE A 177 -0.80 -18.38 6.14
CA ILE A 177 -0.11 -18.21 7.42
C ILE A 177 -0.86 -18.96 8.53
N GLU A 178 -2.19 -18.87 8.57
CA GLU A 178 -3.00 -19.58 9.57
C GLU A 178 -2.98 -21.11 9.35
N ALA A 179 -3.00 -21.58 8.10
CA ALA A 179 -2.89 -23.01 7.80
C ALA A 179 -1.56 -23.60 8.30
N LYS A 180 -0.43 -22.89 8.13
CA LYS A 180 0.86 -23.29 8.68
C LYS A 180 0.83 -23.33 10.22
N ARG A 181 0.18 -22.36 10.87
CA ARG A 181 0.04 -22.34 12.33
C ARG A 181 -0.69 -23.56 12.87
N ILE A 182 -1.80 -23.92 12.22
CA ILE A 182 -2.61 -25.07 12.62
C ILE A 182 -1.86 -26.39 12.36
N GLY A 183 -1.15 -26.52 11.23
CA GLY A 183 -0.32 -27.67 10.92
C GLY A 183 0.76 -27.91 11.97
N THR A 184 1.52 -26.87 12.30
CA THR A 184 2.58 -26.96 13.32
C THR A 184 2.04 -27.34 14.71
N ALA A 185 0.85 -26.83 15.07
CA ALA A 185 0.22 -27.16 16.34
C ALA A 185 -0.24 -28.64 16.42
N LYS A 186 -0.65 -29.23 15.30
CA LYS A 186 -1.00 -30.65 15.23
C LYS A 186 0.20 -31.57 15.35
N ASP A 187 1.36 -31.19 14.76
CA ASP A 187 2.57 -31.99 14.80
C ASP A 187 3.24 -32.01 16.19
N GLN A 188 2.99 -30.98 17.02
CA GLN A 188 3.52 -30.89 18.39
C GLN A 188 2.69 -31.68 19.42
N SER A 189 1.39 -31.85 19.17
CA SER A 189 0.46 -32.55 20.06
C SER A 189 0.78 -34.04 20.31
N PRO A 190 1.28 -34.84 19.33
CA PRO A 190 1.63 -36.25 19.56
C PRO A 190 2.95 -36.46 20.33
N GLN A 191 3.85 -35.47 20.33
CA GLN A 191 5.16 -35.62 21.00
C GLN A 191 5.11 -35.34 22.50
N ASP A 192 4.16 -34.52 22.95
CA ASP A 192 3.95 -34.24 24.38
C ASP A 192 3.23 -35.42 25.07
N ALA A 193 2.34 -36.11 24.38
CA ALA A 193 1.66 -37.29 24.90
C ALA A 193 2.61 -38.52 25.08
N ALA A 194 3.70 -38.58 24.32
CA ALA A 194 4.69 -39.68 24.41
C ALA A 194 5.81 -39.43 25.46
N LYS A 195 5.83 -38.27 26.13
CA LYS A 195 6.83 -37.97 27.17
C LYS A 195 6.31 -38.20 28.60
N ASP A 196 5.01 -38.43 28.74
CA ASP A 196 4.36 -38.67 30.04
C ASP A 196 4.07 -40.17 30.32
N GLU A 197 4.55 -41.07 29.44
CA GLU A 197 4.67 -42.53 29.65
C GLU A 197 6.13 -42.95 29.98
#